data_e778cc52e659e415b4a7a2c1b59e967f
#
_entry.id   e778cc52e659e415b4a7a2c1b59e967f
#
_cell.length_a   1.000
_cell.length_b   1.000
_cell.length_c   1.000
_cell.angle_alpha   90.00
_cell.angle_beta   90.00
_cell.angle_gamma   90.00
#
_symmetry.space_group_name_H-M   'P 1'
#
loop_
_entity.id
_entity.type
_entity.pdbx_description
1 polymer ?
#
loop_
_entity_poly.entity_id
_entity_poly.type
_entity_poly.pdbx_seq_one_letter_code
_entity_poly.pdbx_strand_id
1 'polypeptide(L)' 'MNKIDYKHNLGDLVVSSQYYKSSPRHYGVIVERVDKMGLLTKLYRVNWIDTGFDSRWIFEDDLIKVDDGL' A
#
# COMPACT_ATOMS: atom_id res chain seq x y z
N MET A 1 17.07 12.23 16.72
CA MET A 1 17.10 11.37 15.54
C MET A 1 15.72 11.24 14.94
N ASN A 2 15.61 11.51 13.65
CA ASN A 2 14.32 11.44 12.98
C ASN A 2 14.00 10.02 12.59
N LYS A 3 12.83 9.59 12.98
CA LYS A 3 12.34 8.26 12.64
C LYS A 3 11.39 8.39 11.46
N ILE A 4 11.57 7.56 10.43
CA ILE A 4 10.66 7.54 9.32
C ILE A 4 9.35 6.90 9.78
N ASP A 5 8.27 7.65 9.60
CA ASP A 5 6.96 7.24 10.09
C ASP A 5 6.12 6.74 8.92
N TYR A 6 6.22 5.45 8.67
CA TYR A 6 5.43 4.81 7.61
C TYR A 6 4.04 4.48 8.11
N LYS A 7 3.05 4.79 7.28
CA LYS A 7 1.66 4.45 7.57
C LYS A 7 1.40 2.97 7.42
N HIS A 8 2.14 2.31 6.53
CA HIS A 8 2.01 0.87 6.27
C HIS A 8 3.32 0.18 6.57
N ASN A 9 3.25 -1.04 7.08
CA ASN A 9 4.42 -1.84 7.39
C ASN A 9 4.60 -2.96 6.39
N LEU A 10 5.83 -3.47 6.30
CA LEU A 10 6.09 -4.64 5.48
C LEU A 10 5.23 -5.80 5.98
N GLY A 11 4.59 -6.49 5.05
CA GLY A 11 3.71 -7.59 5.38
C GLY A 11 2.26 -7.18 5.62
N ASP A 12 1.97 -5.88 5.65
CA ASP A 12 0.60 -5.43 5.84
C ASP A 12 -0.25 -5.76 4.63
N LEU A 13 -1.50 -6.13 4.89
CA LEU A 13 -2.49 -6.37 3.86
C LEU A 13 -3.20 -5.06 3.56
N VAL A 14 -3.26 -4.71 2.28
CA VAL A 14 -3.84 -3.43 1.84
C VAL A 14 -4.75 -3.64 0.64
N VAL A 15 -5.59 -2.64 0.37
CA VAL A 15 -6.38 -2.56 -0.85
C VAL A 15 -6.09 -1.23 -1.53
N SER A 16 -6.29 -1.18 -2.84
CA SER A 16 -6.16 0.07 -3.57
C SER A 16 -7.36 0.96 -3.27
N SER A 17 -7.10 2.24 -2.99
CA SER A 17 -8.19 3.17 -2.71
C SER A 17 -9.12 3.34 -3.91
N GLN A 18 -8.61 3.19 -5.12
CA GLN A 18 -9.41 3.26 -6.33
C GLN A 18 -10.46 2.16 -6.39
N TYR A 19 -10.14 1.00 -5.83
CA TYR A 19 -11.01 -0.18 -5.93
C TYR A 19 -11.59 -0.59 -4.59
N TYR A 20 -11.49 0.31 -3.61
CA TYR A 20 -11.94 -0.01 -2.25
C TYR A 20 -13.41 -0.44 -2.22
N LYS A 21 -14.24 0.22 -3.00
CA LYS A 21 -15.66 -0.06 -3.04
C LYS A 21 -16.06 -1.05 -4.12
N SER A 22 -15.10 -1.53 -4.91
CA SER A 22 -15.43 -2.50 -5.95
C SER A 22 -15.65 -3.88 -5.36
N SER A 23 -16.31 -4.69 -6.14
CA SER A 23 -16.54 -6.08 -5.78
C SER A 23 -16.21 -6.94 -7.00
N PRO A 24 -15.25 -7.87 -6.89
CA PRO A 24 -14.46 -8.16 -5.68
C PRO A 24 -13.38 -7.12 -5.43
N ARG A 25 -12.96 -7.02 -4.18
CA ARG A 25 -11.81 -6.18 -3.84
C ARG A 25 -10.52 -6.90 -4.20
N HIS A 26 -9.51 -6.09 -4.50
CA HIS A 26 -8.19 -6.61 -4.79
C HIS A 26 -7.27 -6.32 -3.62
N TYR A 27 -6.73 -7.38 -3.05
CA TYR A 27 -5.86 -7.29 -1.88
C TYR A 27 -4.42 -7.45 -2.29
N GLY A 28 -3.54 -6.81 -1.54
CA GLY A 28 -2.12 -6.95 -1.75
C GLY A 28 -1.36 -6.89 -0.45
N VAL A 29 -0.10 -7.30 -0.50
CA VAL A 29 0.79 -7.31 0.66
C VAL A 29 1.94 -6.37 0.38
N ILE A 30 2.26 -5.51 1.35
CA ILE A 30 3.39 -4.59 1.24
C ILE A 30 4.69 -5.39 1.27
N VAL A 31 5.48 -5.29 0.21
CA VAL A 31 6.76 -6.00 0.14
C VAL A 31 7.96 -5.09 0.18
N GLU A 32 7.78 -3.81 -0.16
CA GLU A 32 8.83 -2.80 -0.07
C GLU A 32 8.21 -1.46 0.27
N ARG A 33 9.00 -0.61 0.89
CA ARG A 33 8.57 0.75 1.18
C ARG A 33 9.78 1.67 1.14
N VAL A 34 9.57 2.92 0.73
CA VAL A 34 10.64 3.89 0.63
C VAL A 34 10.10 5.29 0.90
N ASP A 35 10.92 6.08 1.55
CA ASP A 35 10.64 7.50 1.76
C ASP A 35 11.60 8.27 0.87
N LYS A 36 11.13 8.67 -0.29
CA LYS A 36 11.95 9.40 -1.23
C LYS A 36 12.14 10.84 -0.78
N MET A 37 13.38 11.24 -0.66
CA MET A 37 13.71 12.61 -0.28
C MET A 37 13.08 13.57 -1.28
N GLY A 38 12.39 14.58 -0.76
CA GLY A 38 11.75 15.57 -1.60
C GLY A 38 10.31 15.29 -1.95
N LEU A 39 9.83 14.11 -1.64
CA LEU A 39 8.41 13.79 -1.81
C LEU A 39 7.66 14.06 -0.53
N LEU A 40 6.40 14.45 -0.68
CA LEU A 40 5.54 14.69 0.48
C LEU A 40 4.90 13.41 0.98
N THR A 41 5.07 12.32 0.27
CA THR A 41 4.48 11.04 0.65
C THR A 41 5.49 9.93 0.42
N LYS A 42 5.20 8.79 1.00
CA LYS A 42 6.04 7.61 0.87
C LYS A 42 5.49 6.73 -0.23
N LEU A 43 6.35 5.86 -0.74
CA LEU A 43 6.00 4.94 -1.81
C LEU A 43 6.08 3.51 -1.31
N TYR A 44 5.20 2.69 -1.83
CA TYR A 44 5.12 1.28 -1.45
C TYR A 44 5.04 0.41 -2.68
N ARG A 45 5.70 -0.73 -2.61
CA ARG A 45 5.53 -1.77 -3.61
C ARG A 45 4.65 -2.85 -3.02
N VAL A 46 3.62 -3.23 -3.76
CA VAL A 46 2.60 -4.15 -3.28
C VAL A 46 2.57 -5.38 -4.17
N ASN A 47 2.58 -6.54 -3.55
CA ASN A 47 2.37 -7.79 -4.25
C ASN A 47 0.88 -8.12 -4.21
N TRP A 48 0.21 -7.94 -5.35
CA TRP A 48 -1.24 -8.11 -5.42
C TRP A 48 -1.61 -9.58 -5.48
N ILE A 49 -2.63 -9.96 -4.70
CA ILE A 49 -3.11 -11.33 -4.61
C ILE A 49 -4.26 -11.49 -5.60
N ASP A 50 -4.27 -12.59 -6.33
CA ASP A 50 -5.37 -12.96 -7.24
C ASP A 50 -5.63 -11.95 -8.35
N THR A 51 -4.64 -11.19 -8.72
CA THR A 51 -4.76 -10.26 -9.83
C THR A 51 -3.55 -10.39 -10.73
N GLY A 52 -3.68 -9.85 -11.92
CA GLY A 52 -2.55 -9.75 -12.82
C GLY A 52 -1.87 -8.39 -12.73
N PHE A 53 -2.11 -7.65 -11.68
CA PHE A 53 -1.53 -6.33 -11.53
C PHE A 53 -0.03 -6.39 -11.32
N ASP A 54 0.67 -5.49 -11.99
CA ASP A 54 2.11 -5.35 -11.81
C ASP A 54 2.42 -4.81 -10.43
N SER A 55 3.58 -5.20 -9.92
CA SER A 55 4.08 -4.69 -8.66
C SER A 55 4.69 -3.32 -8.90
N ARG A 56 3.91 -2.28 -8.81
CA ARG A 56 4.33 -0.90 -9.02
C ARG A 56 4.55 -0.18 -7.70
N TRP A 57 5.27 0.94 -7.78
CA TRP A 57 5.36 1.83 -6.64
C TRP A 57 4.08 2.65 -6.56
N ILE A 58 3.48 2.66 -5.37
CA ILE A 58 2.18 3.27 -5.14
C ILE A 58 2.31 4.28 -4.01
N PHE A 59 1.67 5.43 -4.16
CA PHE A 59 1.67 6.45 -3.13
C PHE A 59 0.92 5.97 -1.89
N GLU A 60 1.40 6.43 -0.74
CA GLU A 60 0.84 6.03 0.54
C GLU A 60 -0.67 6.28 0.62
N ASP A 61 -1.12 7.41 0.07
CA ASP A 61 -2.53 7.77 0.13
C ASP A 61 -3.42 6.95 -0.80
N ASP A 62 -2.82 6.21 -1.71
CA ASP A 62 -3.58 5.35 -2.62
C ASP A 62 -3.78 3.95 -2.07
N LEU A 63 -3.36 3.70 -0.85
CA LEU A 63 -3.51 2.40 -0.21
C LEU A 63 -4.32 2.54 1.06
N ILE A 64 -5.16 1.54 1.31
CA ILE A 64 -5.97 1.46 2.53
C ILE A 64 -5.60 0.18 3.24
N LYS A 65 -5.23 0.30 4.49
CA LYS A 65 -4.85 -0.85 5.29
C LYS A 65 -6.08 -1.68 5.62
N VAL A 66 -5.96 -2.99 5.39
CA VAL A 66 -7.01 -3.92 5.77
C VAL A 66 -6.78 -4.27 7.23
N ASP A 67 -7.72 -3.88 8.07
CA ASP A 67 -7.64 -4.20 9.49
C ASP A 67 -9.02 -4.61 9.96
N ASP A 68 -9.20 -4.61 11.26
CA ASP A 68 -10.43 -5.12 11.86
C ASP A 68 -11.67 -4.35 11.44
N GLY A 69 -11.48 -3.18 10.90
CA GLY A 69 -12.58 -2.34 10.47
C GLY A 69 -13.10 -2.62 9.08
N LEU A 70 -12.41 -3.47 8.33
CA LEU A 70 -12.80 -3.76 6.94
C LEU A 70 -13.53 -5.07 6.79
#